data_77068eb2f580b0c54256955f881dbbb9
#
_entry.id   77068eb2f580b0c54256955f881dbbb9
#
_cell.length_a   1.000
_cell.length_b   1.000
_cell.length_c   1.000
_cell.angle_alpha   90.00
_cell.angle_beta   90.00
_cell.angle_gamma   90.00
#
_symmetry.space_group_name_H-M   'P 1'
#
loop_
_entity.id
_entity.type
_entity.pdbx_description
1 polymer ?
#
loop_
_entity_poly.entity_id
_entity_poly.type
_entity_poly.pdbx_seq_one_letter_code
_entity_poly.pdbx_strand_id
1 'polypeptide(L)'
;MPYPAHVSDAAYCYDGSYAGFLCCIFESYTRREIPSAVLGPTEGQITLFGTEAIATDPTHARRVANGLMRLGPMVRERVMTGFLSTEEEKDLILLRFARRCFDEGPRAVQMLGDPDVHAAFVLERNVNNEVCRFIEFIRFEEKDGMLGSVIHPKNNVLPLLRGHFCSRLPDEDFLIFDAAHGTALLRQSGHVQYLAMEHYEPARDADELNWQALWKRFFHALTIEERRNAKAQMNHAPKRFWGGMVEMREPYI
;
A
#
# COMPACT_ATOMS: atom_id res chain seq x y z
N MET A 1 1.91 -32.61 15.62
CA MET A 1 2.43 -32.22 14.29
C MET A 1 1.25 -31.80 13.45
N PRO A 2 1.22 -30.58 12.89
CA PRO A 2 0.21 -30.23 11.91
C PRO A 2 0.37 -31.18 10.71
N TYR A 3 -0.73 -31.70 10.21
CA TYR A 3 -0.72 -32.51 8.99
C TYR A 3 -0.16 -31.65 7.85
N PRO A 4 0.77 -32.17 7.01
CA PRO A 4 1.22 -31.43 5.83
C PRO A 4 -0.01 -31.08 4.99
N ALA A 5 -0.17 -29.81 4.66
CA ALA A 5 -1.25 -29.37 3.82
C ALA A 5 -1.00 -29.89 2.39
N HIS A 6 -2.04 -30.44 1.79
CA HIS A 6 -2.01 -30.83 0.38
C HIS A 6 -2.07 -29.54 -0.48
N VAL A 7 -1.24 -29.45 -1.51
CA VAL A 7 -1.40 -28.42 -2.54
C VAL A 7 -2.51 -28.86 -3.46
N SER A 8 -3.62 -28.11 -3.50
CA SER A 8 -4.77 -28.40 -4.34
C SER A 8 -4.72 -27.65 -5.66
N ASP A 9 -5.43 -28.15 -6.66
CA ASP A 9 -5.60 -27.45 -7.93
C ASP A 9 -6.71 -26.37 -7.85
N ALA A 10 -7.34 -26.16 -6.70
CA ALA A 10 -8.39 -25.17 -6.51
C ALA A 10 -7.82 -23.76 -6.36
N ALA A 11 -8.46 -22.79 -7.03
CA ALA A 11 -8.23 -21.39 -6.82
C ALA A 11 -9.30 -20.81 -5.88
N TYR A 12 -8.90 -20.14 -4.81
CA TYR A 12 -9.81 -19.42 -3.92
C TYR A 12 -10.17 -18.07 -4.51
N CYS A 13 -11.48 -17.77 -4.62
CA CYS A 13 -11.98 -16.48 -5.06
C CYS A 13 -12.71 -15.79 -3.90
N TYR A 14 -12.35 -14.54 -3.59
CA TYR A 14 -12.93 -13.78 -2.48
C TYR A 14 -13.27 -12.34 -2.91
N ASP A 15 -13.90 -11.55 -2.03
CA ASP A 15 -14.41 -10.20 -2.32
C ASP A 15 -13.34 -9.08 -2.42
N GLY A 16 -12.05 -9.41 -2.33
CA GLY A 16 -10.94 -8.45 -2.36
C GLY A 16 -10.72 -7.68 -1.05
N SER A 17 -11.56 -7.86 -0.05
CA SER A 17 -11.39 -7.23 1.26
C SER A 17 -10.32 -7.94 2.09
N TYR A 18 -9.66 -7.21 2.99
CA TYR A 18 -8.73 -7.82 3.94
C TYR A 18 -9.39 -8.90 4.81
N ALA A 19 -10.67 -8.70 5.17
CA ALA A 19 -11.44 -9.69 5.91
C ALA A 19 -11.67 -10.97 5.10
N GLY A 20 -12.01 -10.84 3.81
CA GLY A 20 -12.15 -11.97 2.90
C GLY A 20 -10.85 -12.72 2.69
N PHE A 21 -9.72 -12.01 2.55
CA PHE A 21 -8.39 -12.63 2.50
C PHE A 21 -8.09 -13.44 3.78
N LEU A 22 -8.41 -12.92 4.97
CA LEU A 22 -8.26 -13.68 6.21
C LEU A 22 -9.15 -14.92 6.25
N CYS A 23 -10.34 -14.89 5.62
CA CYS A 23 -11.18 -16.07 5.46
C CYS A 23 -10.54 -17.12 4.52
N CYS A 24 -9.80 -16.70 3.50
CA CYS A 24 -9.02 -17.65 2.68
C CYS A 24 -7.97 -18.40 3.53
N ILE A 25 -7.28 -17.71 4.44
CA ILE A 25 -6.36 -18.35 5.39
C ILE A 25 -7.13 -19.34 6.28
N PHE A 26 -8.28 -18.95 6.82
CA PHE A 26 -9.11 -19.81 7.66
C PHE A 26 -9.55 -21.07 6.92
N GLU A 27 -10.08 -20.93 5.72
CA GLU A 27 -10.55 -22.05 4.90
C GLU A 27 -9.42 -23.01 4.50
N SER A 28 -8.21 -22.48 4.27
CA SER A 28 -7.05 -23.33 3.98
C SER A 28 -6.70 -24.31 5.11
N TYR A 29 -6.99 -23.95 6.37
CA TYR A 29 -6.87 -24.85 7.52
C TYR A 29 -8.06 -25.80 7.65
N THR A 30 -9.28 -25.32 7.44
CA THR A 30 -10.52 -26.11 7.50
C THR A 30 -10.47 -27.25 6.48
N ARG A 31 -10.02 -26.95 5.27
CA ARG A 31 -9.91 -27.89 4.15
C ARG A 31 -8.58 -28.67 4.15
N ARG A 32 -7.62 -28.26 4.99
CA ARG A 32 -6.27 -28.85 5.09
C ARG A 32 -5.49 -28.80 3.79
N GLU A 33 -5.65 -27.72 3.02
CA GLU A 33 -5.01 -27.55 1.73
C GLU A 33 -4.35 -26.17 1.59
N ILE A 34 -3.46 -26.07 0.62
CA ILE A 34 -2.93 -24.80 0.11
C ILE A 34 -3.48 -24.64 -1.30
N PRO A 35 -4.28 -23.60 -1.60
CA PRO A 35 -4.82 -23.40 -2.95
C PRO A 35 -3.70 -23.12 -3.95
N SER A 36 -3.96 -23.41 -5.22
CA SER A 36 -3.06 -23.06 -6.33
C SER A 36 -2.98 -21.56 -6.56
N ALA A 37 -4.08 -20.82 -6.31
CA ALA A 37 -4.16 -19.36 -6.39
C ALA A 37 -5.15 -18.81 -5.36
N VAL A 38 -4.98 -17.53 -5.00
CA VAL A 38 -5.94 -16.75 -4.22
C VAL A 38 -6.21 -15.46 -5.00
N LEU A 39 -7.45 -15.28 -5.42
CA LEU A 39 -7.84 -14.25 -6.38
C LEU A 39 -8.89 -13.31 -5.79
N GLY A 40 -8.59 -12.02 -5.81
CA GLY A 40 -9.57 -10.97 -5.55
C GLY A 40 -10.59 -10.84 -6.70
N PRO A 41 -11.52 -9.90 -6.62
CA PRO A 41 -12.48 -9.63 -7.67
C PRO A 41 -11.76 -9.08 -8.91
N THR A 42 -11.63 -9.91 -9.92
CA THR A 42 -11.09 -9.53 -11.24
C THR A 42 -12.15 -9.77 -12.28
N GLU A 43 -12.54 -8.73 -12.99
CA GLU A 43 -13.43 -8.87 -14.14
C GLU A 43 -12.76 -9.75 -15.20
N GLY A 44 -13.39 -10.86 -15.54
CA GLY A 44 -13.02 -11.68 -16.70
C GLY A 44 -11.87 -12.67 -16.55
N GLN A 45 -11.37 -12.93 -15.37
CA GLN A 45 -10.31 -13.93 -15.19
C GLN A 45 -10.89 -15.36 -15.29
N ILE A 46 -10.66 -16.00 -16.42
CA ILE A 46 -10.98 -17.42 -16.63
C ILE A 46 -9.83 -18.22 -16.01
N THR A 47 -10.08 -18.87 -14.88
CA THR A 47 -9.11 -19.82 -14.31
C THR A 47 -9.25 -21.17 -15.00
N LEU A 48 -8.13 -21.78 -15.37
CA LEU A 48 -8.09 -23.18 -15.85
C LEU A 48 -8.33 -24.19 -14.72
N PHE A 49 -8.35 -23.71 -13.46
CA PHE A 49 -8.54 -24.50 -12.26
C PHE A 49 -9.98 -24.39 -11.73
N GLY A 50 -10.41 -25.37 -10.95
CA GLY A 50 -11.67 -25.28 -10.21
C GLY A 50 -11.63 -24.06 -9.28
N THR A 51 -12.66 -23.18 -9.39
CA THR A 51 -12.76 -21.99 -8.52
C THR A 51 -13.64 -22.29 -7.32
N GLU A 52 -13.15 -21.94 -6.14
CA GLU A 52 -13.87 -22.05 -4.87
C GLU A 52 -14.16 -20.65 -4.34
N ALA A 53 -15.43 -20.27 -4.27
CA ALA A 53 -15.85 -19.00 -3.70
C ALA A 53 -15.71 -19.02 -2.17
N ILE A 54 -14.92 -18.11 -1.63
CA ILE A 54 -14.72 -17.95 -0.19
C ILE A 54 -15.56 -16.76 0.29
N ALA A 55 -16.59 -17.06 1.06
CA ALA A 55 -17.44 -16.04 1.66
C ALA A 55 -16.71 -15.33 2.81
N THR A 56 -16.88 -14.00 2.87
CA THR A 56 -16.35 -13.20 3.98
C THR A 56 -17.21 -13.37 5.22
N ASP A 57 -16.65 -14.04 6.23
CA ASP A 57 -17.25 -14.22 7.56
C ASP A 57 -16.46 -13.42 8.60
N PRO A 58 -17.10 -12.43 9.28
CA PRO A 58 -16.43 -11.61 10.29
C PRO A 58 -15.87 -12.41 11.47
N THR A 59 -16.45 -13.58 11.79
CA THR A 59 -16.02 -14.42 12.90
C THR A 59 -14.72 -15.14 12.53
N HIS A 60 -14.67 -15.72 11.33
CA HIS A 60 -13.48 -16.38 10.79
C HIS A 60 -12.34 -15.37 10.61
N ALA A 61 -12.61 -14.23 9.98
CA ALA A 61 -11.62 -13.16 9.81
C ALA A 61 -11.03 -12.70 11.15
N ARG A 62 -11.88 -12.45 12.15
CA ARG A 62 -11.45 -12.04 13.50
C ARG A 62 -10.59 -13.13 14.17
N ARG A 63 -10.95 -14.38 14.00
CA ARG A 63 -10.18 -15.50 14.56
C ARG A 63 -8.75 -15.53 14.01
N VAL A 64 -8.59 -15.39 12.68
CA VAL A 64 -7.27 -15.33 12.04
C VAL A 64 -6.51 -14.08 12.45
N ALA A 65 -7.16 -12.90 12.44
CA ALA A 65 -6.54 -11.65 12.89
C ALA A 65 -5.99 -11.75 14.32
N ASN A 66 -6.77 -12.32 15.24
CA ASN A 66 -6.33 -12.59 16.63
C ASN A 66 -5.17 -13.57 16.68
N GLY A 67 -5.15 -14.57 15.81
CA GLY A 67 -4.04 -15.50 15.67
C GLY A 67 -2.75 -14.81 15.24
N LEU A 68 -2.81 -13.99 14.18
CA LEU A 68 -1.67 -13.18 13.71
C LEU A 68 -1.17 -12.23 14.80
N MET A 69 -2.08 -11.62 15.57
CA MET A 69 -1.72 -10.74 16.68
C MET A 69 -0.94 -11.49 17.78
N ARG A 70 -1.32 -12.73 18.10
CA ARG A 70 -0.61 -13.58 19.08
C ARG A 70 0.77 -14.01 18.61
N LEU A 71 0.99 -14.15 17.30
CA LEU A 71 2.29 -14.40 16.70
C LEU A 71 3.23 -13.18 16.77
N GLY A 72 2.68 -12.01 17.08
CA GLY A 72 3.47 -10.80 17.30
C GLY A 72 3.32 -9.73 16.21
N PRO A 73 3.80 -8.51 16.50
CA PRO A 73 3.60 -7.35 15.63
C PRO A 73 4.23 -7.55 14.26
N MET A 74 5.45 -8.09 14.17
CA MET A 74 6.14 -8.28 12.88
C MET A 74 5.37 -9.17 11.91
N VAL A 75 4.76 -10.26 12.39
CA VAL A 75 3.97 -11.17 11.54
C VAL A 75 2.73 -10.44 11.03
N ARG A 76 2.00 -9.79 11.97
CA ARG A 76 0.79 -9.05 11.63
C ARG A 76 1.07 -7.93 10.64
N GLU A 77 2.09 -7.12 10.89
CA GLU A 77 2.47 -5.99 10.03
C GLU A 77 2.87 -6.44 8.65
N ARG A 78 3.66 -7.54 8.54
CA ARG A 78 4.04 -8.09 7.23
C ARG A 78 2.82 -8.53 6.42
N VAL A 79 1.85 -9.21 7.05
CA VAL A 79 0.61 -9.61 6.38
C VAL A 79 -0.22 -8.38 5.97
N MET A 80 -0.42 -7.42 6.88
CA MET A 80 -1.21 -6.22 6.61
C MET A 80 -0.58 -5.33 5.53
N THR A 81 0.71 -5.07 5.64
CA THR A 81 1.44 -4.24 4.67
C THR A 81 1.57 -4.95 3.32
N GLY A 82 1.89 -6.25 3.32
CA GLY A 82 1.97 -7.03 2.08
C GLY A 82 0.64 -7.09 1.34
N PHE A 83 -0.49 -7.12 2.05
CA PHE A 83 -1.83 -7.09 1.45
C PHE A 83 -2.09 -5.82 0.64
N LEU A 84 -1.44 -4.71 0.97
CA LEU A 84 -1.54 -3.45 0.22
C LEU A 84 -0.74 -3.45 -1.09
N SER A 85 0.07 -4.48 -1.33
CA SER A 85 0.78 -4.67 -2.60
C SER A 85 -0.21 -4.90 -3.75
N THR A 86 0.20 -4.53 -4.97
CA THR A 86 -0.54 -4.84 -6.22
C THR A 86 0.10 -5.97 -7.02
N GLU A 87 1.05 -6.71 -6.44
CA GLU A 87 1.60 -7.91 -7.09
C GLU A 87 0.51 -8.98 -7.23
N GLU A 88 0.45 -9.62 -8.39
CA GLU A 88 -0.63 -10.56 -8.74
C GLU A 88 -0.75 -11.75 -7.78
N GLU A 89 0.38 -12.29 -7.32
CA GLU A 89 0.42 -13.45 -6.44
C GLU A 89 0.48 -13.11 -4.94
N LYS A 90 0.30 -11.84 -4.58
CA LYS A 90 0.46 -11.38 -3.19
C LYS A 90 -0.35 -12.18 -2.17
N ASP A 91 -1.59 -12.51 -2.52
CA ASP A 91 -2.52 -13.16 -1.59
C ASP A 91 -2.12 -14.62 -1.33
N LEU A 92 -1.65 -15.33 -2.35
CA LEU A 92 -1.10 -16.68 -2.19
C LEU A 92 0.21 -16.66 -1.38
N ILE A 93 1.10 -15.71 -1.68
CA ILE A 93 2.36 -15.51 -0.94
C ILE A 93 2.06 -15.27 0.54
N LEU A 94 1.14 -14.36 0.84
CA LEU A 94 0.78 -14.01 2.21
C LEU A 94 0.05 -15.16 2.95
N LEU A 95 -0.78 -15.94 2.24
CA LEU A 95 -1.42 -17.13 2.80
C LEU A 95 -0.36 -18.16 3.21
N ARG A 96 0.60 -18.48 2.33
CA ARG A 96 1.70 -19.41 2.63
C ARG A 96 2.56 -18.91 3.79
N PHE A 97 2.92 -17.63 3.79
CA PHE A 97 3.66 -16.99 4.88
C PHE A 97 2.90 -17.10 6.22
N ALA A 98 1.61 -16.74 6.24
CA ALA A 98 0.80 -16.83 7.45
C ALA A 98 0.74 -18.26 7.99
N ARG A 99 0.54 -19.24 7.12
CA ARG A 99 0.56 -20.66 7.51
C ARG A 99 1.91 -21.08 8.09
N ARG A 100 3.02 -20.69 7.45
CA ARG A 100 4.36 -20.95 7.98
C ARG A 100 4.53 -20.39 9.39
N CYS A 101 4.08 -19.15 9.63
CA CYS A 101 4.14 -18.55 10.96
C CYS A 101 3.22 -19.24 11.98
N PHE A 102 2.03 -19.69 11.60
CA PHE A 102 1.15 -20.46 12.49
C PHE A 102 1.72 -21.84 12.84
N ASP A 103 2.38 -22.49 11.90
CA ASP A 103 2.91 -23.86 12.08
C ASP A 103 4.23 -23.86 12.89
N GLU A 104 5.13 -22.89 12.65
CA GLU A 104 6.46 -22.85 13.26
C GLU A 104 6.59 -21.80 14.38
N GLY A 105 5.56 -20.96 14.56
CA GLY A 105 5.52 -19.93 15.59
C GLY A 105 6.15 -18.61 15.18
N PRO A 106 6.22 -17.62 16.11
CA PRO A 106 6.56 -16.24 15.79
C PRO A 106 7.99 -16.03 15.26
N ARG A 107 8.90 -16.96 15.49
CA ARG A 107 10.28 -16.87 14.98
C ARG A 107 10.37 -17.09 13.48
N ALA A 108 9.37 -17.74 12.86
CA ALA A 108 9.35 -17.99 11.43
C ALA A 108 9.48 -16.70 10.60
N VAL A 109 8.96 -15.57 11.09
CA VAL A 109 9.07 -14.27 10.40
C VAL A 109 10.52 -13.83 10.10
N GLN A 110 11.50 -14.36 10.84
CA GLN A 110 12.91 -14.02 10.68
C GLN A 110 13.66 -15.02 9.77
N MET A 111 13.02 -16.09 9.33
CA MET A 111 13.62 -17.16 8.53
C MET A 111 13.69 -16.74 7.05
N LEU A 112 14.44 -15.68 6.72
CA LEU A 112 14.54 -15.14 5.36
C LEU A 112 15.15 -16.11 4.33
N GLY A 113 15.71 -17.23 4.76
CA GLY A 113 16.12 -18.34 3.89
C GLY A 113 14.96 -19.21 3.39
N ASP A 114 13.79 -19.12 4.03
CA ASP A 114 12.57 -19.78 3.58
C ASP A 114 11.93 -18.97 2.45
N PRO A 115 11.57 -19.59 1.30
CA PRO A 115 11.06 -18.87 0.14
C PRO A 115 9.73 -18.14 0.40
N ASP A 116 8.82 -18.71 1.20
CA ASP A 116 7.53 -18.08 1.50
C ASP A 116 7.72 -16.86 2.42
N VAL A 117 8.63 -16.95 3.40
CA VAL A 117 8.98 -15.84 4.29
C VAL A 117 9.68 -14.72 3.53
N HIS A 118 10.62 -15.08 2.64
CA HIS A 118 11.34 -14.10 1.83
C HIS A 118 10.41 -13.38 0.85
N ALA A 119 9.50 -14.09 0.18
CA ALA A 119 8.55 -13.49 -0.74
C ALA A 119 7.64 -12.47 -0.01
N ALA A 120 7.09 -12.83 1.16
CA ALA A 120 6.29 -11.92 1.97
C ALA A 120 7.10 -10.70 2.47
N PHE A 121 8.37 -10.88 2.84
CA PHE A 121 9.28 -9.79 3.19
C PHE A 121 9.51 -8.83 2.02
N VAL A 122 9.65 -9.34 0.80
CA VAL A 122 9.82 -8.51 -0.40
C VAL A 122 8.58 -7.68 -0.67
N LEU A 123 7.36 -8.24 -0.52
CA LEU A 123 6.11 -7.49 -0.64
C LEU A 123 6.06 -6.33 0.37
N GLU A 124 6.24 -6.64 1.66
CA GLU A 124 6.27 -5.64 2.74
C GLU A 124 7.27 -4.53 2.46
N ARG A 125 8.52 -4.89 2.12
CA ARG A 125 9.59 -3.94 1.82
C ARG A 125 9.26 -3.03 0.65
N ASN A 126 8.67 -3.57 -0.43
CA ASN A 126 8.34 -2.80 -1.63
C ASN A 126 7.26 -1.75 -1.32
N VAL A 127 6.22 -2.12 -0.57
CA VAL A 127 5.17 -1.20 -0.11
C VAL A 127 5.75 -0.12 0.80
N ASN A 128 6.53 -0.51 1.82
CA ASN A 128 7.13 0.43 2.76
C ASN A 128 8.09 1.41 2.10
N ASN A 129 8.91 0.94 1.14
CA ASN A 129 9.79 1.82 0.36
C ASN A 129 8.99 2.86 -0.43
N GLU A 130 7.85 2.48 -0.98
CA GLU A 130 6.98 3.42 -1.69
C GLU A 130 6.34 4.44 -0.75
N VAL A 131 5.85 3.99 0.42
CA VAL A 131 5.33 4.87 1.49
C VAL A 131 6.39 5.90 1.93
N CYS A 132 7.63 5.47 2.19
CA CYS A 132 8.72 6.38 2.55
C CYS A 132 8.93 7.45 1.48
N ARG A 133 8.90 7.07 0.20
CA ARG A 133 9.04 8.03 -0.91
C ARG A 133 7.89 9.04 -0.96
N PHE A 134 6.65 8.60 -0.73
CA PHE A 134 5.54 9.55 -0.68
C PHE A 134 5.62 10.47 0.54
N ILE A 135 6.06 9.99 1.69
CA ILE A 135 6.32 10.85 2.86
C ILE A 135 7.36 11.93 2.54
N GLU A 136 8.41 11.59 1.78
CA GLU A 136 9.46 12.52 1.38
C GLU A 136 9.00 13.52 0.31
N PHE A 137 8.17 13.11 -0.64
CA PHE A 137 7.93 13.85 -1.88
C PHE A 137 6.51 14.39 -2.06
N ILE A 138 5.52 14.02 -1.24
CA ILE A 138 4.19 14.63 -1.30
C ILE A 138 4.32 16.15 -1.07
N ARG A 139 3.69 16.92 -1.95
CA ARG A 139 3.50 18.36 -1.81
C ARG A 139 2.02 18.64 -1.81
N PHE A 140 1.62 19.50 -0.90
CA PHE A 140 0.24 19.99 -0.83
C PHE A 140 0.16 21.35 -1.52
N GLU A 141 -0.93 21.55 -2.24
CA GLU A 141 -1.36 22.83 -2.77
C GLU A 141 -2.52 23.32 -1.90
N GLU A 142 -2.48 24.56 -1.43
CA GLU A 142 -3.52 25.10 -0.55
C GLU A 142 -4.56 25.88 -1.35
N LYS A 143 -5.82 25.69 -0.99
CA LYS A 143 -6.93 26.53 -1.40
C LYS A 143 -8.03 26.55 -0.36
N ASP A 144 -8.49 27.75 0.00
CA ASP A 144 -9.62 27.99 0.91
C ASP A 144 -9.47 27.22 2.25
N GLY A 145 -8.23 27.11 2.76
CA GLY A 145 -7.91 26.39 3.99
C GLY A 145 -7.88 24.86 3.88
N MET A 146 -7.93 24.32 2.66
CA MET A 146 -7.79 22.88 2.40
C MET A 146 -6.46 22.59 1.70
N LEU A 147 -5.68 21.68 2.27
CA LEU A 147 -4.45 21.18 1.67
C LEU A 147 -4.77 19.98 0.76
N GLY A 148 -4.48 20.09 -0.53
CA GLY A 148 -4.75 19.06 -1.52
C GLY A 148 -3.49 18.48 -2.14
N SER A 149 -3.46 17.17 -2.37
CA SER A 149 -2.37 16.51 -3.09
C SER A 149 -2.89 15.38 -3.95
N VAL A 150 -2.26 15.16 -5.10
CA VAL A 150 -2.50 14.02 -5.99
C VAL A 150 -1.26 13.15 -6.04
N ILE A 151 -1.45 11.85 -5.85
CA ILE A 151 -0.38 10.85 -5.94
C ILE A 151 -0.74 9.75 -6.95
N HIS A 152 0.29 9.10 -7.49
CA HIS A 152 0.16 7.98 -8.43
C HIS A 152 1.01 6.79 -7.93
N PRO A 153 0.61 6.13 -6.86
CA PRO A 153 1.35 5.00 -6.32
C PRO A 153 1.12 3.73 -7.16
N LYS A 154 2.09 2.79 -7.07
CA LYS A 154 1.87 1.43 -7.55
C LYS A 154 1.02 0.64 -6.55
N ASN A 155 1.31 0.76 -5.25
CA ASN A 155 0.65 0.02 -4.18
C ASN A 155 -0.41 0.87 -3.46
N ASN A 156 -1.33 0.24 -2.72
CA ASN A 156 -2.37 0.93 -1.94
C ASN A 156 -1.78 1.60 -0.67
N VAL A 157 -1.07 2.71 -0.83
CA VAL A 157 -0.26 3.33 0.23
C VAL A 157 -1.05 4.21 1.20
N LEU A 158 -2.25 4.68 0.87
CA LEU A 158 -3.03 5.62 1.68
C LEU A 158 -3.22 5.18 3.14
N PRO A 159 -3.50 3.88 3.45
CA PRO A 159 -3.64 3.44 4.84
C PRO A 159 -2.38 3.67 5.68
N LEU A 160 -1.20 3.56 5.08
CA LEU A 160 0.09 3.74 5.75
C LEU A 160 0.51 5.21 5.84
N LEU A 161 0.10 6.04 4.87
CA LEU A 161 0.32 7.50 4.87
C LEU A 161 -0.52 8.22 5.93
N ARG A 162 -1.70 7.68 6.26
CA ARG A 162 -2.64 8.29 7.21
C ARG A 162 -1.97 8.69 8.52
N GLY A 163 -1.27 7.76 9.17
CA GLY A 163 -0.66 8.01 10.48
C GLY A 163 0.34 9.16 10.45
N HIS A 164 1.19 9.19 9.43
CA HIS A 164 2.20 10.23 9.24
C HIS A 164 1.56 11.61 9.04
N PHE A 165 0.64 11.75 8.06
CA PHE A 165 0.09 13.07 7.73
C PHE A 165 -0.89 13.59 8.78
N CYS A 166 -1.69 12.74 9.43
CA CYS A 166 -2.51 13.16 10.56
C CYS A 166 -1.67 13.66 11.75
N SER A 167 -0.48 13.08 11.97
CA SER A 167 0.43 13.53 13.02
C SER A 167 1.20 14.79 12.65
N ARG A 168 1.58 14.93 11.37
CA ARG A 168 2.35 16.07 10.87
C ARG A 168 1.49 17.34 10.73
N LEU A 169 0.22 17.18 10.38
CA LEU A 169 -0.75 18.24 10.08
C LEU A 169 -1.95 18.11 11.05
N PRO A 170 -1.74 18.30 12.38
CA PRO A 170 -2.76 17.96 13.37
C PRO A 170 -3.97 18.90 13.33
N ASP A 171 -3.79 20.13 12.88
CA ASP A 171 -4.81 21.18 12.86
C ASP A 171 -5.33 21.50 11.47
N GLU A 172 -4.73 20.90 10.42
CA GLU A 172 -5.05 21.20 9.02
C GLU A 172 -6.08 20.23 8.45
N ASP A 173 -6.97 20.74 7.61
CA ASP A 173 -7.81 19.92 6.75
C ASP A 173 -7.04 19.56 5.48
N PHE A 174 -7.00 18.28 5.14
CA PHE A 174 -6.26 17.84 3.96
C PHE A 174 -6.93 16.68 3.21
N LEU A 175 -6.62 16.62 1.92
CA LEU A 175 -7.02 15.53 1.02
C LEU A 175 -5.79 15.02 0.26
N ILE A 176 -5.57 13.71 0.29
CA ILE A 176 -4.58 13.01 -0.54
C ILE A 176 -5.34 12.08 -1.47
N PHE A 177 -5.35 12.40 -2.75
CA PHE A 177 -6.00 11.61 -3.79
C PHE A 177 -5.01 10.64 -4.44
N ASP A 178 -5.31 9.37 -4.37
CA ASP A 178 -4.64 8.30 -5.10
C ASP A 178 -5.34 8.10 -6.44
N ALA A 179 -4.78 8.70 -7.47
CA ALA A 179 -5.34 8.65 -8.82
C ALA A 179 -5.16 7.28 -9.50
N ALA A 180 -4.26 6.43 -8.99
CA ALA A 180 -4.07 5.09 -9.53
C ALA A 180 -5.18 4.11 -9.08
N HIS A 181 -5.71 4.32 -7.86
CA HIS A 181 -6.71 3.43 -7.26
C HIS A 181 -8.09 4.09 -7.08
N GLY A 182 -8.26 5.36 -7.50
CA GLY A 182 -9.54 6.07 -7.40
C GLY A 182 -10.03 6.25 -5.98
N THR A 183 -9.11 6.49 -5.04
CA THR A 183 -9.42 6.60 -3.61
C THR A 183 -8.76 7.83 -3.01
N ALA A 184 -9.43 8.52 -2.10
CA ALA A 184 -8.86 9.65 -1.38
C ALA A 184 -8.87 9.42 0.13
N LEU A 185 -7.81 9.88 0.79
CA LEU A 185 -7.73 10.07 2.23
C LEU A 185 -8.11 11.51 2.53
N LEU A 186 -9.26 11.73 3.14
CA LEU A 186 -9.73 13.04 3.58
C LEU A 186 -9.64 13.15 5.09
N ARG A 187 -9.00 14.22 5.56
CA ARG A 187 -9.12 14.69 6.94
C ARG A 187 -9.82 16.05 6.94
N GLN A 188 -10.95 16.13 7.64
CA GLN A 188 -11.73 17.36 7.75
C GLN A 188 -12.26 17.51 9.16
N SER A 189 -12.05 18.66 9.77
CA SER A 189 -12.45 18.97 11.14
C SER A 189 -12.08 17.85 12.14
N GLY A 190 -10.86 17.32 12.00
CA GLY A 190 -10.33 16.25 12.84
C GLY A 190 -10.82 14.83 12.50
N HIS A 191 -11.83 14.70 11.63
CA HIS A 191 -12.34 13.39 11.19
C HIS A 191 -11.57 12.90 9.97
N VAL A 192 -11.27 11.60 9.95
CA VAL A 192 -10.52 10.96 8.88
C VAL A 192 -11.35 9.88 8.22
N GLN A 193 -11.47 9.95 6.90
CA GLN A 193 -12.23 9.00 6.10
C GLN A 193 -11.55 8.69 4.77
N TYR A 194 -11.89 7.54 4.19
CA TYR A 194 -11.52 7.18 2.83
C TYR A 194 -12.75 7.30 1.94
N LEU A 195 -12.55 7.90 0.75
CA LEU A 195 -13.61 8.17 -0.21
C LEU A 195 -13.23 7.57 -1.56
N ALA A 196 -14.17 6.92 -2.23
CA ALA A 196 -14.03 6.64 -3.65
C ALA A 196 -14.14 7.96 -4.43
N MET A 197 -13.21 8.22 -5.34
CA MET A 197 -13.13 9.48 -6.08
C MET A 197 -12.56 9.20 -7.47
N GLU A 198 -13.23 9.66 -8.51
CA GLU A 198 -12.78 9.44 -9.90
C GLU A 198 -11.74 10.47 -10.34
N HIS A 199 -11.88 11.69 -9.85
CA HIS A 199 -11.04 12.80 -10.27
C HIS A 199 -10.89 13.84 -9.15
N TYR A 200 -9.68 14.39 -9.02
CA TYR A 200 -9.37 15.51 -8.15
C TYR A 200 -8.25 16.34 -8.75
N GLU A 201 -8.48 17.62 -8.88
CA GLU A 201 -7.45 18.60 -9.23
C GLU A 201 -7.29 19.60 -8.07
N PRO A 202 -6.09 19.68 -7.47
CA PRO A 202 -5.82 20.74 -6.50
C PRO A 202 -6.03 22.09 -7.15
N ALA A 203 -6.84 22.93 -6.54
CA ALA A 203 -7.09 24.24 -7.09
C ALA A 203 -5.90 25.16 -6.76
N ARG A 204 -5.38 25.81 -7.78
CA ARG A 204 -4.26 26.76 -7.68
C ARG A 204 -4.81 28.17 -7.77
N ASP A 205 -4.75 28.89 -6.68
CA ASP A 205 -5.01 30.33 -6.69
C ASP A 205 -3.72 31.13 -7.01
N ALA A 206 -3.84 32.47 -7.03
CA ALA A 206 -2.71 33.33 -7.34
C ALA A 206 -1.60 33.25 -6.26
N ASP A 207 -1.97 33.03 -5.02
CA ASP A 207 -1.03 32.95 -3.90
C ASP A 207 -0.22 31.65 -3.95
N GLU A 208 -0.86 30.50 -4.24
CA GLU A 208 -0.18 29.23 -4.45
C GLU A 208 0.80 29.32 -5.65
N LEU A 209 0.41 29.95 -6.75
CA LEU A 209 1.30 30.14 -7.89
C LEU A 209 2.51 31.01 -7.54
N ASN A 210 2.33 32.04 -6.70
CA ASN A 210 3.42 32.85 -6.19
C ASN A 210 4.38 32.06 -5.30
N TRP A 211 3.84 31.22 -4.38
CA TRP A 211 4.65 30.34 -3.53
C TRP A 211 5.45 29.34 -4.37
N GLN A 212 4.85 28.73 -5.38
CA GLN A 212 5.54 27.82 -6.29
C GLN A 212 6.66 28.53 -7.07
N ALA A 213 6.44 29.76 -7.51
CA ALA A 213 7.45 30.56 -8.19
C ALA A 213 8.62 30.92 -7.26
N LEU A 214 8.33 31.31 -6.02
CA LEU A 214 9.36 31.56 -5.01
C LEU A 214 10.18 30.29 -4.68
N TRP A 215 9.51 29.15 -4.53
CA TRP A 215 10.19 27.86 -4.31
C TRP A 215 11.14 27.50 -5.45
N LYS A 216 10.70 27.65 -6.71
CA LYS A 216 11.56 27.41 -7.88
C LYS A 216 12.78 28.31 -7.89
N ARG A 217 12.61 29.62 -7.60
CA ARG A 217 13.73 30.57 -7.51
C ARG A 217 14.71 30.16 -6.40
N PHE A 218 14.22 29.81 -5.23
CA PHE A 218 15.03 29.36 -4.12
C PHE A 218 15.83 28.09 -4.48
N PHE A 219 15.16 27.09 -5.07
CA PHE A 219 15.80 25.85 -5.51
C PHE A 219 16.92 26.10 -6.52
N HIS A 220 16.70 26.96 -7.51
CA HIS A 220 17.73 27.37 -8.47
C HIS A 220 18.88 28.13 -7.82
N ALA A 221 18.59 29.04 -6.91
CA ALA A 221 19.61 29.84 -6.23
C ALA A 221 20.53 28.99 -5.34
N LEU A 222 20.03 27.89 -4.77
CA LEU A 222 20.83 26.97 -3.95
C LEU A 222 21.52 25.87 -4.77
N THR A 223 21.15 25.69 -6.03
CA THR A 223 21.74 24.67 -6.89
C THR A 223 23.17 25.04 -7.25
N ILE A 224 24.12 24.18 -6.87
CA ILE A 224 25.53 24.30 -7.28
C ILE A 224 25.68 23.48 -8.56
N GLU A 225 25.79 24.16 -9.71
CA GLU A 225 25.80 23.51 -11.04
C GLU A 225 26.91 22.47 -11.17
N GLU A 226 28.11 22.70 -10.59
CA GLU A 226 29.24 21.78 -10.62
C GLU A 226 28.97 20.48 -9.86
N ARG A 227 27.98 20.46 -8.97
CA ARG A 227 27.54 19.28 -8.19
C ARG A 227 26.33 18.59 -8.80
N ARG A 228 25.79 19.10 -9.90
CA ARG A 228 24.61 18.55 -10.55
C ARG A 228 24.91 17.16 -11.09
N ASN A 229 24.20 16.16 -10.56
CA ASN A 229 24.31 14.75 -10.97
C ASN A 229 22.92 14.17 -11.17
N ALA A 230 22.44 14.19 -12.42
CA ALA A 230 21.10 13.73 -12.78
C ALA A 230 20.89 12.23 -12.45
N LYS A 231 21.94 11.40 -12.55
CA LYS A 231 21.83 9.98 -12.22
C LYS A 231 21.65 9.77 -10.71
N ALA A 232 22.42 10.47 -9.89
CA ALA A 232 22.27 10.43 -8.44
C ALA A 232 20.90 10.98 -8.02
N GLN A 233 20.45 12.08 -8.62
CA GLN A 233 19.12 12.66 -8.39
C GLN A 233 18.02 11.65 -8.70
N MET A 234 18.05 10.97 -9.85
CA MET A 234 17.06 9.94 -10.21
C MET A 234 17.08 8.72 -9.29
N ASN A 235 18.23 8.38 -8.70
CA ASN A 235 18.33 7.29 -7.73
C ASN A 235 17.66 7.65 -6.39
N HIS A 236 17.80 8.90 -5.94
CA HIS A 236 17.21 9.39 -4.68
C HIS A 236 15.76 9.83 -4.86
N ALA A 237 15.44 10.51 -5.96
CA ALA A 237 14.09 10.96 -6.33
C ALA A 237 13.71 10.40 -7.71
N PRO A 238 13.17 9.19 -7.80
CA PRO A 238 12.77 8.58 -9.07
C PRO A 238 11.74 9.44 -9.83
N LYS A 239 11.85 9.48 -11.16
CA LYS A 239 11.02 10.33 -12.04
C LYS A 239 9.51 10.20 -11.81
N ARG A 240 9.03 9.02 -11.39
CA ARG A 240 7.60 8.80 -11.10
C ARG A 240 7.03 9.70 -9.99
N PHE A 241 7.90 10.25 -9.12
CA PHE A 241 7.49 11.17 -8.05
C PHE A 241 7.60 12.66 -8.46
N TRP A 242 8.21 12.96 -9.61
CA TRP A 242 8.46 14.33 -10.03
C TRP A 242 7.18 15.13 -10.31
N GLY A 243 6.08 14.46 -10.67
CA GLY A 243 4.80 15.13 -10.88
C GLY A 243 4.28 15.90 -9.66
N GLY A 244 4.62 15.45 -8.44
CA GLY A 244 4.32 16.16 -7.20
C GLY A 244 5.34 17.24 -6.81
N MET A 245 6.53 17.29 -7.46
CA MET A 245 7.64 18.17 -7.09
C MET A 245 7.62 19.42 -7.98
N VAL A 246 7.29 20.55 -7.39
CA VAL A 246 7.15 21.85 -8.12
C VAL A 246 8.41 22.22 -8.88
N GLU A 247 9.59 21.97 -8.30
CA GLU A 247 10.90 22.25 -8.89
C GLU A 247 11.26 21.37 -10.09
N MET A 248 10.56 20.23 -10.25
CA MET A 248 10.77 19.28 -11.35
C MET A 248 9.72 19.41 -12.46
N ARG A 249 8.69 20.23 -12.25
CA ARG A 249 7.72 20.55 -13.29
C ARG A 249 8.36 21.51 -14.28
N GLU A 250 8.26 21.22 -15.58
CA GLU A 250 8.74 22.11 -16.61
C GLU A 250 8.06 23.50 -16.47
N PRO A 251 8.76 24.61 -16.74
CA PRO A 251 8.11 25.90 -16.78
C PRO A 251 7.05 25.85 -17.87
N TYR A 252 5.83 26.24 -17.52
CA TYR A 252 4.82 26.54 -18.53
C TYR A 252 5.39 27.62 -19.46
N ILE A 253 5.63 27.25 -20.73
CA ILE A 253 5.99 28.20 -21.80
C ILE A 253 4.76 29.01 -22.13
#